data_0e191be5fb861a42f0dd0584c6cc0d2a
#
_entry.id   0e191be5fb861a42f0dd0584c6cc0d2a
#
_cell.length_a   1.000
_cell.length_b   1.000
_cell.length_c   1.000
_cell.angle_alpha   90.00
_cell.angle_beta   90.00
_cell.angle_gamma   90.00
#
_symmetry.space_group_name_H-M   'P 1'
#
loop_
_entity.id
_entity.type
_entity.pdbx_description
1 polymer ?
#
loop_
_entity_poly.entity_id
_entity_poly.type
_entity_poly.pdbx_seq_one_letter_code
_entity_poly.pdbx_strand_id
1 'polypeptide(L)'
;MGQATTGARSRPPVGLALTHVPHFAHMDLQITPEQQQLRAGLHQWLVDNLPWEYGVGLPPRFPDLDETVAFGREWQARLAADRWVGITWPVELGGRGLGPAEHFVVTEELARARAPELVGRIGINLVGPTLSAHGTSEQCQRWLPPILGADELWCQLFSEPDAGSDLASLATRAERVDGGWRLTGQKVWTSYAQFADWGLCLARSEPDAPKRQQGISCLAVDMHADGVEVRPLVQITGEAEFNEVLLDGVFVPEDQLVGRPGEGWTVANSTLSHERGVNPRQLGIHCQLLLGLLELAQERENGFDDWGIRQRVAEAYVEVKLFQLHNWRTLTRLERGEAPGPEGSALKLYWSEMSKRLHETVLAVLGPAAGLWQGASQNPGDGTWQRSWLYYQAASIFAGTNEIQRTLVGERVLGLPRG
;
A
#
# COMPACT_ATOMS: atom_id res chain seq x y z
N MET A 1 -2.77 -65.86 18.25
CA MET A 1 -1.50 -65.12 18.17
C MET A 1 -1.32 -64.67 16.72
N GLY A 2 -1.49 -63.42 16.44
CA GLY A 2 -1.33 -62.82 15.13
C GLY A 2 -1.33 -61.30 15.32
N GLN A 3 -0.15 -60.73 15.46
CA GLN A 3 0.05 -59.28 15.62
C GLN A 3 -0.22 -58.60 14.27
N ALA A 4 -1.19 -57.67 14.25
CA ALA A 4 -1.39 -56.73 13.16
C ALA A 4 -0.45 -55.52 13.37
N THR A 5 0.58 -55.41 12.52
CA THR A 5 1.46 -54.26 12.44
C THR A 5 0.77 -53.16 11.68
N THR A 6 0.36 -52.13 12.38
CA THR A 6 -0.12 -50.86 11.79
C THR A 6 1.08 -50.07 11.24
N GLY A 7 1.28 -50.17 9.92
CA GLY A 7 2.25 -49.35 9.21
C GLY A 7 1.76 -47.91 9.15
N ALA A 8 2.39 -47.03 9.91
CA ALA A 8 2.22 -45.58 9.76
C ALA A 8 2.78 -45.15 8.38
N ARG A 9 1.89 -44.77 7.49
CA ARG A 9 2.28 -44.13 6.23
C ARG A 9 2.76 -42.69 6.53
N SER A 10 4.07 -42.48 6.44
CA SER A 10 4.66 -41.15 6.45
C SER A 10 4.16 -40.37 5.24
N ARG A 11 3.46 -39.27 5.47
CA ARG A 11 3.06 -38.33 4.42
C ARG A 11 4.31 -37.60 3.89
N PRO A 12 4.44 -37.40 2.58
CA PRO A 12 5.53 -36.60 2.04
C PRO A 12 5.36 -35.12 2.43
N PRO A 13 6.44 -34.38 2.67
CA PRO A 13 6.36 -32.94 2.90
C PRO A 13 5.81 -32.25 1.66
N VAL A 14 4.74 -31.49 1.81
CA VAL A 14 4.18 -30.65 0.74
C VAL A 14 5.08 -29.42 0.59
N GLY A 15 6.23 -29.61 -0.04
CA GLY A 15 7.02 -28.51 -0.59
C GLY A 15 6.32 -27.99 -1.84
N LEU A 16 5.37 -27.09 -1.69
CA LEU A 16 4.82 -26.34 -2.82
C LEU A 16 5.88 -25.32 -3.29
N ALA A 17 6.84 -25.81 -4.09
CA ALA A 17 7.68 -24.94 -4.88
C ALA A 17 6.79 -24.19 -5.89
N LEU A 18 6.59 -22.90 -5.67
CA LEU A 18 5.86 -21.98 -6.57
C LEU A 18 6.61 -21.71 -7.89
N THR A 19 7.36 -22.69 -8.42
CA THR A 19 8.32 -22.53 -9.51
C THR A 19 7.81 -22.84 -10.90
N HIS A 20 6.56 -23.30 -11.10
CA HIS A 20 6.05 -23.60 -12.45
C HIS A 20 4.73 -22.89 -12.72
N VAL A 21 4.80 -21.82 -13.52
CA VAL A 21 3.64 -21.18 -14.16
C VAL A 21 3.70 -21.49 -15.66
N PRO A 22 2.60 -21.95 -16.29
CA PRO A 22 2.58 -22.21 -17.73
C PRO A 22 2.87 -20.95 -18.56
N HIS A 23 3.59 -21.09 -19.67
CA HIS A 23 3.85 -20.01 -20.63
C HIS A 23 2.53 -19.49 -21.24
N PHE A 24 2.19 -18.25 -20.97
CA PHE A 24 1.16 -17.52 -21.71
C PHE A 24 1.83 -16.71 -22.82
N ALA A 25 1.40 -16.89 -24.06
CA ALA A 25 2.06 -16.38 -25.28
C ALA A 25 2.22 -14.84 -25.37
N HIS A 26 1.73 -14.05 -24.40
CA HIS A 26 1.78 -12.59 -24.41
C HIS A 26 2.22 -11.97 -23.08
N MET A 27 2.63 -12.76 -22.09
CA MET A 27 3.23 -12.28 -20.86
C MET A 27 4.66 -12.77 -20.78
N ASP A 28 5.60 -11.84 -20.61
CA ASP A 28 6.96 -12.20 -20.27
C ASP A 28 7.04 -12.38 -18.75
N LEU A 29 7.22 -13.63 -18.34
CA LEU A 29 7.32 -14.02 -16.93
C LEU A 29 8.77 -14.38 -16.57
N GLN A 30 9.69 -14.17 -17.49
CA GLN A 30 11.09 -14.47 -17.27
C GLN A 30 11.76 -13.28 -16.57
N ILE A 31 12.36 -13.57 -15.44
CA ILE A 31 13.24 -12.63 -14.75
C ILE A 31 14.58 -12.65 -15.47
N THR A 32 15.06 -11.49 -15.90
CA THR A 32 16.35 -11.39 -16.58
C THR A 32 17.52 -11.78 -15.65
N PRO A 33 18.69 -12.13 -16.18
CA PRO A 33 19.87 -12.40 -15.35
C PRO A 33 20.20 -11.23 -14.41
N GLU A 34 20.05 -9.97 -14.86
CA GLU A 34 20.29 -8.76 -14.08
C GLU A 34 19.29 -8.64 -12.92
N GLN A 35 18.01 -8.92 -13.19
CA GLN A 35 16.94 -8.94 -12.18
C GLN A 35 17.13 -10.08 -11.17
N GLN A 36 17.64 -11.24 -11.62
CA GLN A 36 18.02 -12.34 -10.73
C GLN A 36 19.18 -11.95 -9.82
N GLN A 37 20.18 -11.26 -10.36
CA GLN A 37 21.31 -10.75 -9.57
C GLN A 37 20.87 -9.70 -8.55
N LEU A 38 19.97 -8.78 -8.95
CA LEU A 38 19.39 -7.78 -8.05
C LEU A 38 18.64 -8.47 -6.89
N ARG A 39 17.80 -9.48 -7.22
CA ARG A 39 17.08 -10.28 -6.20
C ARG A 39 18.04 -10.99 -5.26
N ALA A 40 19.07 -11.63 -5.79
CA ALA A 40 20.06 -12.35 -4.98
C ALA A 40 20.84 -11.38 -4.07
N GLY A 41 21.18 -10.18 -4.55
CA GLY A 41 21.83 -9.14 -3.75
C GLY A 41 20.96 -8.67 -2.60
N LEU A 42 19.66 -8.40 -2.84
CA LEU A 42 18.71 -8.05 -1.78
C LEU A 42 18.49 -9.22 -0.81
N HIS A 43 18.36 -10.44 -1.32
CA HIS A 43 18.19 -11.62 -0.48
C HIS A 43 19.35 -11.76 0.52
N GLN A 44 20.60 -11.66 0.02
CA GLN A 44 21.77 -11.71 0.90
C GLN A 44 21.77 -10.57 1.92
N TRP A 45 21.44 -9.34 1.48
CA TRP A 45 21.31 -8.20 2.38
C TRP A 45 20.27 -8.46 3.49
N LEU A 46 19.12 -9.04 3.14
CA LEU A 46 18.08 -9.41 4.10
C LEU A 46 18.54 -10.48 5.08
N VAL A 47 19.27 -11.50 4.62
CA VAL A 47 19.86 -12.52 5.51
C VAL A 47 20.75 -11.87 6.58
N ASP A 48 21.51 -10.83 6.20
CA ASP A 48 22.48 -10.19 7.10
C ASP A 48 21.83 -9.10 7.99
N ASN A 49 20.68 -8.55 7.58
CA ASN A 49 20.10 -7.34 8.18
C ASN A 49 18.67 -7.49 8.72
N LEU A 50 17.93 -8.51 8.30
CA LEU A 50 16.53 -8.67 8.75
C LEU A 50 16.52 -8.95 10.26
N PRO A 51 15.75 -8.21 11.08
CA PRO A 51 15.59 -8.52 12.48
C PRO A 51 15.06 -9.95 12.66
N TRP A 52 15.59 -10.67 13.66
CA TRP A 52 15.32 -12.10 13.87
C TRP A 52 13.83 -12.42 14.13
N GLU A 53 13.06 -11.44 14.60
CA GLU A 53 11.62 -11.55 14.83
C GLU A 53 10.81 -11.61 13.52
N TYR A 54 11.43 -11.21 12.42
CA TYR A 54 10.83 -11.21 11.08
C TYR A 54 11.28 -12.44 10.29
N GLY A 55 10.66 -12.66 9.16
CA GLY A 55 11.00 -13.77 8.25
C GLY A 55 10.23 -15.06 8.52
N VAL A 56 9.74 -15.30 9.73
CA VAL A 56 8.99 -16.49 10.10
C VAL A 56 7.69 -16.12 10.83
N GLY A 57 6.59 -16.78 10.47
CA GLY A 57 5.30 -16.56 11.12
C GLY A 57 4.66 -15.19 10.79
N LEU A 58 3.81 -14.72 11.68
CA LEU A 58 3.20 -13.41 11.62
C LEU A 58 4.20 -12.34 12.08
N PRO A 59 4.15 -11.12 11.51
CA PRO A 59 5.06 -10.05 11.93
C PRO A 59 4.86 -9.72 13.42
N PRO A 60 5.94 -9.35 14.13
CA PRO A 60 5.86 -8.94 15.52
C PRO A 60 4.95 -7.71 15.65
N ARG A 61 4.28 -7.62 16.79
CA ARG A 61 3.47 -6.47 17.15
C ARG A 61 4.24 -5.61 18.15
N PHE A 62 4.24 -4.32 17.90
CA PHE A 62 4.71 -3.34 18.85
C PHE A 62 3.59 -2.97 19.85
N PRO A 63 3.92 -2.55 21.07
CA PRO A 63 2.95 -2.13 22.07
C PRO A 63 2.04 -0.99 21.60
N ASP A 64 2.59 -0.06 20.83
CA ASP A 64 1.89 1.10 20.30
C ASP A 64 2.42 1.54 18.94
N LEU A 65 1.80 2.59 18.38
CA LEU A 65 2.17 3.15 17.08
C LEU A 65 3.48 3.93 17.13
N ASP A 66 3.84 4.54 18.27
CA ASP A 66 5.09 5.29 18.41
C ASP A 66 6.29 4.37 18.26
N GLU A 67 6.28 3.22 18.94
CA GLU A 67 7.31 2.19 18.80
C GLU A 67 7.34 1.61 17.37
N THR A 68 6.15 1.38 16.77
CA THR A 68 6.04 0.92 15.38
C THR A 68 6.71 1.89 14.42
N VAL A 69 6.48 3.19 14.58
CA VAL A 69 7.03 4.24 13.70
C VAL A 69 8.52 4.42 13.94
N ALA A 70 8.97 4.43 15.20
CA ALA A 70 10.39 4.53 15.54
C ALA A 70 11.19 3.39 14.90
N PHE A 71 10.76 2.14 15.09
CA PHE A 71 11.34 0.98 14.44
C PHE A 71 11.30 1.09 12.91
N GLY A 72 10.17 1.52 12.36
CA GLY A 72 9.99 1.70 10.92
C GLY A 72 10.95 2.74 10.32
N ARG A 73 11.24 3.84 11.02
CA ARG A 73 12.25 4.84 10.61
C ARG A 73 13.65 4.21 10.56
N GLU A 74 14.06 3.49 11.59
CA GLU A 74 15.36 2.81 11.62
C GLU A 74 15.49 1.77 10.51
N TRP A 75 14.46 0.95 10.31
CA TRP A 75 14.44 -0.06 9.25
C TRP A 75 14.56 0.57 7.86
N GLN A 76 13.76 1.60 7.58
CA GLN A 76 13.79 2.28 6.29
C GLN A 76 15.12 2.99 6.05
N ALA A 77 15.70 3.64 7.06
CA ALA A 77 17.01 4.27 6.97
C ALA A 77 18.12 3.26 6.60
N ARG A 78 18.09 2.05 7.18
CA ARG A 78 19.03 0.98 6.84
C ARG A 78 18.87 0.53 5.37
N LEU A 79 17.64 0.31 4.91
CA LEU A 79 17.36 -0.01 3.51
C LEU A 79 17.80 1.12 2.56
N ALA A 80 17.57 2.37 2.93
CA ALA A 80 17.95 3.53 2.13
C ALA A 80 19.47 3.72 2.03
N ALA A 81 20.23 3.47 3.11
CA ALA A 81 21.70 3.52 3.12
C ALA A 81 22.31 2.62 2.04
N ASP A 82 21.72 1.45 1.79
CA ASP A 82 22.12 0.50 0.75
C ASP A 82 21.27 0.61 -0.54
N ARG A 83 20.49 1.70 -0.65
CA ARG A 83 19.66 2.05 -1.81
C ARG A 83 18.61 0.99 -2.17
N TRP A 84 18.06 0.30 -1.19
CA TRP A 84 16.92 -0.62 -1.38
C TRP A 84 15.56 0.07 -1.31
N VAL A 85 15.55 1.39 -1.12
CA VAL A 85 14.37 2.26 -1.22
C VAL A 85 14.51 3.16 -2.46
N GLY A 86 13.39 3.59 -3.05
CA GLY A 86 13.41 4.47 -4.22
C GLY A 86 14.08 3.85 -5.45
N ILE A 87 13.81 2.59 -5.73
CA ILE A 87 14.43 1.81 -6.82
C ILE A 87 14.33 2.52 -8.18
N THR A 88 13.20 3.18 -8.46
CA THR A 88 12.96 3.90 -9.72
C THR A 88 13.38 5.36 -9.68
N TRP A 89 13.80 5.89 -8.52
CA TRP A 89 14.17 7.29 -8.39
C TRP A 89 15.57 7.55 -8.96
N PRO A 90 15.84 8.80 -9.40
CA PRO A 90 17.15 9.19 -9.92
C PRO A 90 18.29 8.88 -8.92
N VAL A 91 19.45 8.49 -9.47
CA VAL A 91 20.64 8.14 -8.66
C VAL A 91 21.15 9.34 -7.86
N GLU A 92 21.09 10.53 -8.46
CA GLU A 92 21.50 11.80 -7.83
C GLU A 92 20.61 12.21 -6.65
N LEU A 93 19.40 11.65 -6.56
CA LEU A 93 18.46 11.86 -5.46
C LEU A 93 18.41 10.69 -4.47
N GLY A 94 19.37 9.76 -4.57
CA GLY A 94 19.53 8.64 -3.64
C GLY A 94 18.88 7.33 -4.11
N GLY A 95 18.17 7.32 -5.24
CA GLY A 95 17.58 6.12 -5.84
C GLY A 95 18.59 5.25 -6.59
N ARG A 96 18.10 4.24 -7.31
CA ARG A 96 18.92 3.37 -8.18
C ARG A 96 18.78 3.68 -9.67
N GLY A 97 17.80 4.49 -10.09
CA GLY A 97 17.54 4.80 -11.49
C GLY A 97 17.10 3.58 -12.32
N LEU A 98 16.54 2.56 -11.67
CA LEU A 98 16.09 1.32 -12.32
C LEU A 98 14.63 1.42 -12.76
N GLY A 99 14.14 0.40 -13.47
CA GLY A 99 12.81 0.38 -14.04
C GLY A 99 11.71 -0.20 -13.10
N PRO A 100 10.45 -0.21 -13.58
CA PRO A 100 9.33 -0.79 -12.84
C PRO A 100 9.49 -2.29 -12.55
N ALA A 101 10.18 -3.04 -13.42
CA ALA A 101 10.41 -4.47 -13.21
C ALA A 101 11.37 -4.74 -12.05
N GLU A 102 12.44 -3.96 -11.93
CA GLU A 102 13.37 -4.05 -10.82
C GLU A 102 12.69 -3.63 -9.50
N HIS A 103 11.85 -2.60 -9.52
CA HIS A 103 11.03 -2.23 -8.37
C HIS A 103 10.09 -3.37 -7.95
N PHE A 104 9.48 -4.06 -8.92
CA PHE A 104 8.64 -5.22 -8.65
C PHE A 104 9.44 -6.35 -7.99
N VAL A 105 10.62 -6.69 -8.55
CA VAL A 105 11.50 -7.74 -8.02
C VAL A 105 11.93 -7.44 -6.58
N VAL A 106 12.33 -6.20 -6.28
CA VAL A 106 12.73 -5.77 -4.94
C VAL A 106 11.55 -5.86 -3.96
N THR A 107 10.38 -5.35 -4.34
CA THR A 107 9.20 -5.39 -3.46
C THR A 107 8.70 -6.82 -3.23
N GLU A 108 8.75 -7.68 -4.26
CA GLU A 108 8.41 -9.10 -4.13
C GLU A 108 9.38 -9.82 -3.17
N GLU A 109 10.68 -9.53 -3.25
CA GLU A 109 11.68 -10.16 -2.37
C GLU A 109 11.53 -9.70 -0.91
N LEU A 110 11.29 -8.40 -0.66
CA LEU A 110 10.97 -7.88 0.68
C LEU A 110 9.73 -8.59 1.26
N ALA A 111 8.69 -8.74 0.46
CA ALA A 111 7.48 -9.43 0.88
C ALA A 111 7.72 -10.93 1.13
N ARG A 112 8.50 -11.60 0.28
CA ARG A 112 8.87 -13.01 0.42
C ARG A 112 9.64 -13.26 1.72
N ALA A 113 10.56 -12.35 2.05
CA ALA A 113 11.31 -12.37 3.30
C ALA A 113 10.48 -11.96 4.53
N ARG A 114 9.20 -11.61 4.35
CA ARG A 114 8.35 -11.05 5.42
C ARG A 114 9.02 -9.87 6.12
N ALA A 115 9.73 -9.04 5.35
CA ALA A 115 10.42 -7.86 5.87
C ALA A 115 9.43 -6.81 6.39
N PRO A 116 9.83 -6.00 7.38
CA PRO A 116 9.02 -4.88 7.86
C PRO A 116 8.59 -3.94 6.73
N GLU A 117 7.39 -3.40 6.82
CA GLU A 117 6.91 -2.40 5.87
C GLU A 117 7.66 -1.07 6.04
N LEU A 118 7.76 -0.32 4.93
CA LEU A 118 8.33 1.02 4.95
C LEU A 118 7.35 1.98 5.64
N VAL A 119 7.80 2.67 6.68
CA VAL A 119 7.00 3.66 7.41
C VAL A 119 6.69 4.88 6.55
N GLY A 120 7.63 5.30 5.71
CA GLY A 120 7.51 6.44 4.79
C GLY A 120 6.82 6.12 3.46
N ARG A 121 5.99 5.06 3.39
CA ARG A 121 5.35 4.60 2.14
C ARG A 121 4.58 5.67 1.38
N ILE A 122 3.95 6.64 2.07
CA ILE A 122 3.23 7.74 1.42
C ILE A 122 4.22 8.66 0.72
N GLY A 123 5.30 9.04 1.40
CA GLY A 123 6.39 9.79 0.79
C GLY A 123 6.98 9.10 -0.43
N ILE A 124 7.32 7.81 -0.31
CA ILE A 124 7.99 7.04 -1.37
C ILE A 124 7.07 6.77 -2.57
N ASN A 125 5.83 6.33 -2.32
CA ASN A 125 4.98 5.81 -3.39
C ASN A 125 4.05 6.87 -4.01
N LEU A 126 3.77 7.96 -3.31
CA LEU A 126 2.84 9.01 -3.76
C LEU A 126 3.53 10.36 -3.90
N VAL A 127 4.13 10.87 -2.82
CA VAL A 127 4.68 12.24 -2.80
C VAL A 127 5.92 12.34 -3.68
N GLY A 128 6.87 11.42 -3.57
CA GLY A 128 8.10 11.44 -4.36
C GLY A 128 7.87 11.42 -5.87
N PRO A 129 7.08 10.47 -6.40
CA PRO A 129 6.70 10.49 -7.82
C PRO A 129 5.94 11.75 -8.23
N THR A 130 5.10 12.30 -7.34
CA THR A 130 4.38 13.56 -7.60
C THR A 130 5.31 14.74 -7.67
N LEU A 131 6.25 14.88 -6.72
CA LEU A 131 7.28 15.93 -6.75
C LEU A 131 8.18 15.80 -7.96
N SER A 132 8.58 14.58 -8.33
CA SER A 132 9.39 14.33 -9.53
C SER A 132 8.68 14.76 -10.82
N ALA A 133 7.35 14.67 -10.86
CA ALA A 133 6.55 15.02 -12.05
C ALA A 133 6.12 16.51 -12.10
N HIS A 134 5.92 17.13 -10.95
CA HIS A 134 5.26 18.46 -10.84
C HIS A 134 6.04 19.47 -9.98
N GLY A 135 6.98 19.03 -9.17
CA GLY A 135 7.81 19.90 -8.33
C GLY A 135 8.90 20.62 -9.12
N THR A 136 9.47 21.65 -8.52
CA THR A 136 10.69 22.28 -9.02
C THR A 136 11.92 21.45 -8.70
N SER A 137 13.06 21.76 -9.35
CA SER A 137 14.33 21.10 -9.04
C SER A 137 14.74 21.29 -7.58
N GLU A 138 14.50 22.49 -7.04
CA GLU A 138 14.80 22.83 -5.64
C GLU A 138 13.92 22.01 -4.68
N GLN A 139 12.63 21.87 -4.97
CA GLN A 139 11.71 21.04 -4.20
C GLN A 139 12.13 19.58 -4.21
N CYS A 140 12.50 19.03 -5.38
CA CYS A 140 13.00 17.68 -5.48
C CYS A 140 14.30 17.46 -4.67
N GLN A 141 15.25 18.39 -4.78
CA GLN A 141 16.50 18.31 -4.03
C GLN A 141 16.29 18.44 -2.51
N ARG A 142 15.32 19.25 -2.10
CA ARG A 142 14.99 19.46 -0.68
C ARG A 142 14.30 18.27 -0.05
N TRP A 143 13.30 17.68 -0.72
CA TRP A 143 12.39 16.73 -0.08
C TRP A 143 12.64 15.27 -0.42
N LEU A 144 13.16 14.94 -1.63
CA LEU A 144 13.27 13.53 -2.02
C LEU A 144 14.31 12.74 -1.18
N PRO A 145 15.51 13.28 -0.89
CA PRO A 145 16.47 12.53 -0.08
C PRO A 145 15.97 12.18 1.32
N PRO A 146 15.41 13.11 2.13
CA PRO A 146 14.91 12.78 3.47
C PRO A 146 13.68 11.84 3.46
N ILE A 147 12.88 11.82 2.38
CA ILE A 147 11.81 10.82 2.23
C ILE A 147 12.38 9.40 2.14
N LEU A 148 13.49 9.21 1.41
CA LEU A 148 14.09 7.87 1.26
C LEU A 148 14.56 7.29 2.60
N GLY A 149 15.22 8.11 3.42
CA GLY A 149 15.75 7.72 4.73
C GLY A 149 14.70 7.63 5.84
N ALA A 150 13.47 8.09 5.59
CA ALA A 150 12.46 8.36 6.61
C ALA A 150 12.89 9.40 7.67
N ASP A 151 13.82 10.29 7.30
CA ASP A 151 14.16 11.45 8.11
C ASP A 151 12.97 12.42 8.21
N GLU A 152 12.22 12.54 7.10
CA GLU A 152 10.95 13.26 7.02
C GLU A 152 9.84 12.34 6.50
N LEU A 153 8.78 12.22 7.27
CA LEU A 153 7.58 11.48 6.89
C LEU A 153 6.54 12.42 6.28
N TRP A 154 5.82 11.91 5.30
CA TRP A 154 4.78 12.65 4.61
C TRP A 154 3.41 11.99 4.79
N CYS A 155 2.38 12.83 4.91
CA CYS A 155 0.99 12.42 4.84
C CYS A 155 0.28 13.05 3.63
N GLN A 156 -0.92 12.56 3.34
CA GLN A 156 -1.75 13.02 2.21
C GLN A 156 -3.00 13.71 2.73
N LEU A 157 -3.08 15.04 2.58
CA LEU A 157 -4.16 15.89 3.03
C LEU A 157 -5.15 16.17 1.88
N PHE A 158 -5.84 15.11 1.42
CA PHE A 158 -6.76 15.20 0.27
C PHE A 158 -8.22 15.20 0.72
N SER A 159 -8.69 14.10 1.28
CA SER A 159 -10.09 13.89 1.65
C SER A 159 -10.57 14.84 2.73
N GLU A 160 -11.85 15.21 2.65
CA GLU A 160 -12.56 16.00 3.65
C GLU A 160 -13.83 15.27 4.09
N PRO A 161 -14.48 15.64 5.20
CA PRO A 161 -15.69 14.98 5.67
C PRO A 161 -16.76 14.82 4.58
N ASP A 162 -16.94 15.86 3.74
CA ASP A 162 -17.93 15.88 2.66
C ASP A 162 -17.34 15.69 1.26
N ALA A 163 -16.01 15.45 1.12
CA ALA A 163 -15.31 15.33 -0.15
C ALA A 163 -14.32 14.15 -0.15
N GLY A 164 -14.84 12.94 -0.27
CA GLY A 164 -14.06 11.71 -0.45
C GLY A 164 -14.02 11.30 -1.94
N SER A 165 -15.04 10.58 -2.40
CA SER A 165 -15.15 10.17 -3.81
C SER A 165 -15.31 11.36 -4.77
N ASP A 166 -16.09 12.38 -4.37
CA ASP A 166 -16.16 13.67 -5.07
C ASP A 166 -15.09 14.64 -4.53
N LEU A 167 -13.82 14.28 -4.70
CA LEU A 167 -12.68 15.07 -4.23
C LEU A 167 -12.68 16.49 -4.81
N ALA A 168 -13.25 16.69 -6.00
CA ALA A 168 -13.33 18.02 -6.61
C ALA A 168 -14.23 19.00 -5.83
N SER A 169 -15.06 18.50 -4.91
CA SER A 169 -15.93 19.32 -4.05
C SER A 169 -15.25 19.80 -2.77
N LEU A 170 -13.94 19.52 -2.58
CA LEU A 170 -13.19 19.96 -1.40
C LEU A 170 -13.40 21.46 -1.07
N ALA A 171 -13.49 21.75 0.22
CA ALA A 171 -13.82 23.09 0.74
C ALA A 171 -12.65 23.77 1.46
N THR A 172 -11.57 23.07 1.81
CA THR A 172 -10.35 23.67 2.37
C THR A 172 -9.88 24.79 1.44
N ARG A 173 -9.71 26.00 1.97
CA ARG A 173 -9.35 27.21 1.21
C ARG A 173 -7.86 27.48 1.33
N ALA A 174 -7.28 28.00 0.23
CA ALA A 174 -5.95 28.57 0.17
C ALA A 174 -6.07 30.03 -0.29
N GLU A 175 -6.01 30.96 0.61
CA GLU A 175 -6.09 32.39 0.33
C GLU A 175 -4.70 32.95 0.05
N ARG A 176 -4.53 33.68 -1.05
CA ARG A 176 -3.26 34.33 -1.36
C ARG A 176 -2.98 35.44 -0.36
N VAL A 177 -1.81 35.42 0.23
CA VAL A 177 -1.31 36.43 1.17
C VAL A 177 0.11 36.88 0.78
N ASP A 178 0.65 37.87 1.47
CA ASP A 178 2.03 38.29 1.21
C ASP A 178 3.03 37.16 1.53
N GLY A 179 3.86 36.83 0.55
CA GLY A 179 4.86 35.76 0.63
C GLY A 179 4.36 34.31 0.55
N GLY A 180 3.03 34.07 0.34
CA GLY A 180 2.55 32.69 0.27
C GLY A 180 1.03 32.55 0.30
N TRP A 181 0.58 31.57 1.04
CA TRP A 181 -0.81 31.13 1.14
C TRP A 181 -1.24 30.97 2.61
N ARG A 182 -2.50 31.22 2.89
CA ARG A 182 -3.13 30.94 4.17
C ARG A 182 -4.19 29.85 3.99
N LEU A 183 -4.01 28.71 4.67
CA LEU A 183 -4.90 27.57 4.56
C LEU A 183 -5.87 27.52 5.72
N THR A 184 -7.16 27.30 5.40
CA THR A 184 -8.21 27.09 6.41
C THR A 184 -9.15 25.98 5.94
N GLY A 185 -9.34 24.96 6.75
CA GLY A 185 -10.21 23.82 6.44
C GLY A 185 -9.97 22.61 7.32
N GLN A 186 -10.50 21.47 6.88
CA GLN A 186 -10.47 20.22 7.62
C GLN A 186 -10.22 19.06 6.67
N LYS A 187 -9.24 18.25 7.00
CA LYS A 187 -8.93 17.01 6.29
C LYS A 187 -9.24 15.79 7.16
N VAL A 188 -9.58 14.68 6.54
CA VAL A 188 -9.95 13.45 7.25
C VAL A 188 -9.36 12.23 6.55
N TRP A 189 -9.25 11.12 7.28
CA TRP A 189 -8.65 9.87 6.84
C TRP A 189 -7.17 10.01 6.44
N THR A 190 -6.48 10.95 7.07
CA THR A 190 -5.06 11.19 6.81
C THR A 190 -4.21 10.15 7.54
N SER A 191 -3.59 9.26 6.77
CA SER A 191 -2.75 8.18 7.33
C SER A 191 -1.50 8.76 7.98
N TYR A 192 -1.23 8.36 9.23
CA TYR A 192 -0.02 8.68 9.98
C TYR A 192 0.28 10.19 10.11
N ALA A 193 -0.74 11.06 10.04
CA ALA A 193 -0.55 12.51 10.15
C ALA A 193 0.09 12.93 11.48
N GLN A 194 -0.16 12.18 12.56
CA GLN A 194 0.43 12.43 13.88
C GLN A 194 1.96 12.21 13.93
N PHE A 195 2.53 11.55 12.93
CA PHE A 195 3.96 11.29 12.80
C PHE A 195 4.60 11.98 11.60
N ALA A 196 3.78 12.65 10.78
CA ALA A 196 4.22 13.28 9.55
C ALA A 196 4.87 14.63 9.83
N ASP A 197 5.99 14.88 9.16
CA ASP A 197 6.67 16.17 9.16
C ASP A 197 6.04 17.09 8.10
N TRP A 198 5.56 16.51 6.99
CA TRP A 198 4.97 17.21 5.86
C TRP A 198 3.65 16.62 5.40
N GLY A 199 2.75 17.47 4.90
CA GLY A 199 1.49 17.07 4.28
C GLY A 199 1.38 17.55 2.82
N LEU A 200 1.10 16.64 1.88
CA LEU A 200 0.73 17.04 0.53
C LEU A 200 -0.75 17.40 0.52
N CYS A 201 -1.07 18.70 0.44
CA CYS A 201 -2.40 19.24 0.64
C CYS A 201 -3.04 19.73 -0.65
N LEU A 202 -4.28 19.34 -0.89
CA LEU A 202 -5.15 19.97 -1.89
C LEU A 202 -6.05 21.02 -1.23
N ALA A 203 -6.04 22.23 -1.77
CA ALA A 203 -6.87 23.31 -1.27
C ALA A 203 -7.42 24.16 -2.42
N ARG A 204 -8.57 24.81 -2.21
CA ARG A 204 -9.22 25.67 -3.17
C ARG A 204 -8.59 27.07 -3.14
N SER A 205 -7.83 27.38 -4.17
CA SER A 205 -7.16 28.68 -4.35
C SER A 205 -7.93 29.65 -5.23
N GLU A 206 -8.82 29.14 -6.11
CA GLU A 206 -9.62 29.92 -7.04
C GLU A 206 -11.10 29.51 -6.91
N PRO A 207 -11.86 30.12 -5.97
CA PRO A 207 -13.24 29.72 -5.72
C PRO A 207 -14.19 29.99 -6.87
N ASP A 208 -13.89 31.00 -7.70
CA ASP A 208 -14.69 31.42 -8.86
C ASP A 208 -14.30 30.72 -10.16
N ALA A 209 -13.44 29.70 -10.13
CA ALA A 209 -13.04 28.95 -11.30
C ALA A 209 -14.26 28.30 -12.01
N PRO A 210 -14.31 28.31 -13.38
CA PRO A 210 -15.46 27.80 -14.12
C PRO A 210 -15.82 26.35 -13.85
N LYS A 211 -14.83 25.54 -13.45
CA LYS A 211 -15.00 24.15 -13.08
C LYS A 211 -14.36 23.91 -11.73
N ARG A 212 -15.02 23.11 -10.86
CA ARG A 212 -14.52 22.79 -9.52
C ARG A 212 -13.07 22.27 -9.51
N GLN A 213 -12.68 21.50 -10.53
CA GLN A 213 -11.34 20.96 -10.68
C GLN A 213 -10.27 22.03 -10.96
N GLN A 214 -10.63 23.13 -11.62
CA GLN A 214 -9.68 24.16 -12.03
C GLN A 214 -9.27 25.11 -10.90
N GLY A 215 -10.02 25.17 -9.83
CA GLY A 215 -9.74 26.08 -8.71
C GLY A 215 -8.95 25.44 -7.57
N ILE A 216 -8.32 24.29 -7.77
CA ILE A 216 -7.58 23.55 -6.75
C ILE A 216 -6.09 23.73 -6.96
N SER A 217 -5.35 24.01 -5.89
CA SER A 217 -3.88 24.00 -5.83
C SER A 217 -3.37 22.88 -4.93
N CYS A 218 -2.12 22.48 -5.16
CA CYS A 218 -1.43 21.49 -4.34
C CYS A 218 -0.27 22.17 -3.60
N LEU A 219 -0.21 22.00 -2.27
CA LEU A 219 0.78 22.64 -1.41
C LEU A 219 1.42 21.62 -0.49
N ALA A 220 2.72 21.79 -0.23
CA ALA A 220 3.43 21.09 0.83
C ALA A 220 3.22 21.87 2.14
N VAL A 221 2.62 21.26 3.13
CA VAL A 221 2.29 21.86 4.42
C VAL A 221 3.23 21.30 5.49
N ASP A 222 3.91 22.17 6.22
CA ASP A 222 4.62 21.79 7.43
C ASP A 222 3.60 21.38 8.50
N MET A 223 3.64 20.13 8.93
CA MET A 223 2.68 19.57 9.90
C MET A 223 2.89 20.09 11.33
N HIS A 224 4.01 20.78 11.58
CA HIS A 224 4.33 21.43 12.84
C HIS A 224 4.07 22.95 12.84
N ALA A 225 3.56 23.49 11.72
CA ALA A 225 3.24 24.91 11.61
C ALA A 225 2.10 25.33 12.56
N ASP A 226 2.14 26.57 13.00
CA ASP A 226 1.06 27.17 13.79
C ASP A 226 -0.28 27.05 13.03
N GLY A 227 -1.32 26.59 13.73
CA GLY A 227 -2.67 26.40 13.18
C GLY A 227 -2.93 24.99 12.63
N VAL A 228 -1.95 24.09 12.63
CA VAL A 228 -2.16 22.67 12.33
C VAL A 228 -2.53 21.93 13.63
N GLU A 229 -3.68 21.26 13.62
CA GLU A 229 -4.09 20.38 14.73
C GLU A 229 -4.41 18.99 14.18
N VAL A 230 -3.74 17.95 14.71
CA VAL A 230 -3.92 16.55 14.30
C VAL A 230 -4.70 15.81 15.40
N ARG A 231 -5.79 15.16 15.01
CA ARG A 231 -6.67 14.39 15.91
C ARG A 231 -6.76 12.94 15.44
N PRO A 232 -6.19 11.98 16.18
CA PRO A 232 -6.27 10.57 15.83
C PRO A 232 -7.72 10.05 15.83
N LEU A 233 -8.04 9.22 14.85
CA LEU A 233 -9.33 8.55 14.69
C LEU A 233 -9.19 7.07 15.04
N VAL A 234 -9.82 6.63 16.12
CA VAL A 234 -9.80 5.22 16.52
C VAL A 234 -10.66 4.41 15.56
N GLN A 235 -10.07 3.41 14.93
CA GLN A 235 -10.71 2.51 13.98
C GLN A 235 -11.33 1.31 14.68
N ILE A 236 -12.10 0.52 13.93
CA ILE A 236 -12.69 -0.74 14.42
C ILE A 236 -11.64 -1.75 14.90
N THR A 237 -10.40 -1.63 14.43
CA THR A 237 -9.24 -2.44 14.86
C THR A 237 -8.72 -2.05 16.25
N GLY A 238 -9.18 -0.91 16.80
CA GLY A 238 -8.67 -0.33 18.04
C GLY A 238 -7.44 0.56 17.86
N GLU A 239 -6.87 0.63 16.68
CA GLU A 239 -5.72 1.47 16.34
C GLU A 239 -6.16 2.83 15.79
N ALA A 240 -5.26 3.81 15.79
CA ALA A 240 -5.50 5.16 15.30
C ALA A 240 -4.47 5.56 14.24
N GLU A 241 -4.42 4.80 13.13
CA GLU A 241 -3.53 5.09 12.01
C GLU A 241 -4.00 6.29 11.18
N PHE A 242 -5.31 6.58 11.18
CA PHE A 242 -5.90 7.70 10.47
C PHE A 242 -6.22 8.87 11.38
N ASN A 243 -6.22 10.05 10.79
CA ASN A 243 -6.41 11.28 11.52
C ASN A 243 -7.38 12.22 10.82
N GLU A 244 -8.04 13.05 11.62
CA GLU A 244 -8.56 14.33 11.22
C GLU A 244 -7.44 15.37 11.38
N VAL A 245 -7.32 16.29 10.43
CA VAL A 245 -6.35 17.39 10.46
C VAL A 245 -7.10 18.70 10.24
N LEU A 246 -7.06 19.57 11.25
CA LEU A 246 -7.61 20.92 11.17
C LEU A 246 -6.50 21.89 10.74
N LEU A 247 -6.84 22.78 9.83
CA LEU A 247 -5.98 23.86 9.33
C LEU A 247 -6.67 25.17 9.67
N ASP A 248 -6.14 25.90 10.64
CA ASP A 248 -6.69 27.20 11.09
C ASP A 248 -5.73 28.35 10.78
N GLY A 249 -5.86 28.87 9.57
CA GLY A 249 -5.05 30.00 9.09
C GLY A 249 -3.56 29.65 8.89
N VAL A 250 -3.23 28.38 8.59
CA VAL A 250 -1.86 27.89 8.42
C VAL A 250 -1.17 28.63 7.29
N PHE A 251 -0.03 29.26 7.57
CA PHE A 251 0.78 29.91 6.55
C PHE A 251 1.66 28.90 5.82
N VAL A 252 1.59 28.94 4.48
CA VAL A 252 2.41 28.11 3.59
C VAL A 252 3.17 29.04 2.64
N PRO A 253 4.51 29.05 2.68
CA PRO A 253 5.35 29.85 1.78
C PRO A 253 5.09 29.53 0.29
N GLU A 254 5.37 30.51 -0.57
CA GLU A 254 5.12 30.39 -2.01
C GLU A 254 5.91 29.27 -2.68
N ASP A 255 7.14 29.03 -2.23
CA ASP A 255 8.02 27.98 -2.73
C ASP A 255 7.58 26.55 -2.34
N GLN A 256 6.56 26.44 -1.47
CA GLN A 256 5.92 25.17 -1.11
C GLN A 256 4.69 24.83 -1.98
N LEU A 257 4.37 25.65 -2.97
CA LEU A 257 3.37 25.30 -3.97
C LEU A 257 3.93 24.24 -4.93
N VAL A 258 3.24 23.12 -5.08
CA VAL A 258 3.61 22.02 -5.98
C VAL A 258 2.84 22.16 -7.31
N GLY A 259 3.55 22.35 -8.40
CA GLY A 259 2.97 22.71 -9.70
C GLY A 259 2.63 24.20 -9.79
N ARG A 260 1.51 24.54 -10.45
CA ARG A 260 1.05 25.92 -10.61
C ARG A 260 -0.26 26.16 -9.87
N PRO A 261 -0.57 27.43 -9.51
CA PRO A 261 -1.87 27.76 -8.96
C PRO A 261 -3.00 27.29 -9.89
N GLY A 262 -4.06 26.69 -9.32
CA GLY A 262 -5.19 26.17 -10.08
C GLY A 262 -4.96 24.81 -10.77
N GLU A 263 -3.74 24.28 -10.83
CA GLU A 263 -3.40 22.99 -11.46
C GLU A 263 -3.39 21.80 -10.49
N GLY A 264 -3.76 22.00 -9.24
CA GLY A 264 -3.72 20.94 -8.20
C GLY A 264 -4.56 19.70 -8.54
N TRP A 265 -5.57 19.82 -9.40
CA TRP A 265 -6.32 18.66 -9.88
C TRP A 265 -5.48 17.75 -10.80
N THR A 266 -4.62 18.32 -11.61
CA THR A 266 -3.66 17.58 -12.45
C THR A 266 -2.65 16.85 -11.56
N VAL A 267 -2.13 17.53 -10.54
CA VAL A 267 -1.23 16.96 -9.54
C VAL A 267 -1.93 15.82 -8.79
N ALA A 268 -3.17 16.03 -8.33
CA ALA A 268 -3.96 14.99 -7.63
C ALA A 268 -4.18 13.75 -8.49
N ASN A 269 -4.55 13.92 -9.77
CA ASN A 269 -4.74 12.79 -10.69
C ASN A 269 -3.43 12.03 -10.94
N SER A 270 -2.30 12.71 -11.04
CA SER A 270 -0.97 12.10 -11.12
C SER A 270 -0.68 11.28 -9.88
N THR A 271 -0.84 11.85 -8.68
CA THR A 271 -0.65 11.16 -7.40
C THR A 271 -1.52 9.90 -7.31
N LEU A 272 -2.82 10.04 -7.59
CA LEU A 272 -3.77 8.91 -7.53
C LEU A 272 -3.54 7.85 -8.62
N SER A 273 -2.85 8.20 -9.72
CA SER A 273 -2.50 7.22 -10.76
C SER A 273 -1.41 6.26 -10.30
N HIS A 274 -0.50 6.70 -9.44
CA HIS A 274 0.54 5.84 -8.86
C HIS A 274 -0.03 4.75 -7.96
N GLU A 275 -1.21 4.96 -7.34
CA GLU A 275 -1.91 3.95 -6.56
C GLU A 275 -2.54 2.83 -7.42
N ARG A 276 -2.79 3.08 -8.72
CA ARG A 276 -3.56 2.19 -9.60
C ARG A 276 -2.72 1.34 -10.54
N GLY A 277 -1.40 1.46 -10.46
CA GLY A 277 -0.46 0.68 -11.28
C GLY A 277 -0.29 -0.76 -10.83
N VAL A 278 0.88 -1.32 -11.15
CA VAL A 278 1.33 -2.59 -10.56
C VAL A 278 1.38 -2.44 -9.04
N ASN A 279 0.83 -3.41 -8.35
CA ASN A 279 0.79 -3.38 -6.88
C ASN A 279 1.56 -4.56 -6.27
N PRO A 280 2.90 -4.57 -6.38
CA PRO A 280 3.73 -5.67 -5.89
C PRO A 280 3.63 -5.84 -4.38
N ARG A 281 3.43 -4.75 -3.64
CA ARG A 281 3.24 -4.78 -2.19
C ARG A 281 1.98 -5.57 -1.81
N GLN A 282 0.82 -5.22 -2.38
CA GLN A 282 -0.42 -5.95 -2.09
C GLN A 282 -0.33 -7.40 -2.55
N LEU A 283 0.34 -7.67 -3.66
CA LEU A 283 0.59 -9.04 -4.09
C LEU A 283 1.41 -9.80 -3.05
N GLY A 284 2.50 -9.23 -2.58
CA GLY A 284 3.36 -9.83 -1.57
C GLY A 284 2.59 -10.14 -0.28
N ILE A 285 1.82 -9.18 0.24
CA ILE A 285 0.97 -9.35 1.43
C ILE A 285 -0.01 -10.51 1.23
N HIS A 286 -0.73 -10.56 0.10
CA HIS A 286 -1.72 -11.62 -0.13
C HIS A 286 -1.09 -13.00 -0.37
N CYS A 287 0.13 -13.06 -0.94
CA CYS A 287 0.89 -14.30 -0.98
C CYS A 287 1.25 -14.80 0.43
N GLN A 288 1.64 -13.91 1.34
CA GLN A 288 1.94 -14.28 2.73
C GLN A 288 0.67 -14.67 3.50
N LEU A 289 -0.43 -13.93 3.32
CA LEU A 289 -1.72 -14.30 3.90
C LEU A 289 -2.19 -15.69 3.43
N LEU A 290 -2.00 -16.00 2.14
CA LEU A 290 -2.32 -17.32 1.60
C LEU A 290 -1.46 -18.41 2.22
N LEU A 291 -0.15 -18.19 2.39
CA LEU A 291 0.74 -19.16 3.05
C LEU A 291 0.32 -19.39 4.49
N GLY A 292 0.06 -18.34 5.25
CA GLY A 292 -0.44 -18.46 6.62
C GLY A 292 -1.82 -19.15 6.71
N LEU A 293 -2.72 -18.92 5.73
CA LEU A 293 -3.98 -19.63 5.63
C LEU A 293 -3.76 -21.15 5.41
N LEU A 294 -2.79 -21.51 4.56
CA LEU A 294 -2.45 -22.92 4.31
C LEU A 294 -1.89 -23.58 5.57
N GLU A 295 -0.98 -22.91 6.28
CA GLU A 295 -0.42 -23.35 7.56
C GLU A 295 -1.54 -23.57 8.60
N LEU A 296 -2.40 -22.56 8.78
CA LEU A 296 -3.53 -22.62 9.70
C LEU A 296 -4.51 -23.75 9.37
N ALA A 297 -4.80 -23.98 8.08
CA ALA A 297 -5.67 -25.06 7.64
C ALA A 297 -5.05 -26.45 7.87
N GLN A 298 -3.71 -26.58 7.80
CA GLN A 298 -3.00 -27.82 8.10
C GLN A 298 -2.99 -28.16 9.60
N GLU A 299 -2.92 -27.14 10.44
CA GLU A 299 -2.90 -27.30 11.92
C GLU A 299 -4.28 -27.59 12.50
N ARG A 300 -5.35 -27.27 11.78
CA ARG A 300 -6.72 -27.52 12.23
C ARG A 300 -7.00 -29.01 12.37
N GLU A 301 -7.72 -29.38 13.43
CA GLU A 301 -8.30 -30.72 13.57
C GLU A 301 -9.21 -31.04 12.36
N ASN A 302 -9.00 -32.19 11.75
CA ASN A 302 -9.55 -32.61 10.46
C ASN A 302 -9.06 -31.81 9.23
N GLY A 303 -8.39 -30.69 9.38
CA GLY A 303 -7.67 -29.95 8.35
C GLY A 303 -8.33 -29.96 6.98
N PHE A 304 -7.62 -30.41 5.95
CA PHE A 304 -8.14 -30.55 4.57
C PHE A 304 -9.09 -31.74 4.35
N ASP A 305 -9.37 -32.56 5.35
CA ASP A 305 -10.40 -33.62 5.27
C ASP A 305 -11.81 -33.00 5.31
N ASP A 306 -11.98 -31.81 5.89
CA ASP A 306 -13.20 -31.00 5.72
C ASP A 306 -13.28 -30.47 4.27
N TRP A 307 -14.19 -31.02 3.50
CA TRP A 307 -14.37 -30.67 2.08
C TRP A 307 -14.69 -29.18 1.88
N GLY A 308 -15.49 -28.58 2.77
CA GLY A 308 -15.88 -27.17 2.68
C GLY A 308 -14.67 -26.25 2.87
N ILE A 309 -13.81 -26.54 3.87
CA ILE A 309 -12.58 -25.80 4.09
C ILE A 309 -11.61 -25.97 2.91
N ARG A 310 -11.42 -27.21 2.46
CA ARG A 310 -10.54 -27.49 1.32
C ARG A 310 -10.94 -26.71 0.08
N GLN A 311 -12.24 -26.60 -0.20
CA GLN A 311 -12.76 -25.88 -1.35
C GLN A 311 -12.50 -24.37 -1.23
N ARG A 312 -12.80 -23.77 -0.06
CA ARG A 312 -12.53 -22.34 0.20
C ARG A 312 -11.05 -21.98 0.08
N VAL A 313 -10.16 -22.83 0.61
CA VAL A 313 -8.71 -22.62 0.51
C VAL A 313 -8.24 -22.74 -0.94
N ALA A 314 -8.78 -23.69 -1.70
CA ALA A 314 -8.47 -23.82 -3.12
C ALA A 314 -8.93 -22.58 -3.94
N GLU A 315 -10.12 -22.04 -3.65
CA GLU A 315 -10.60 -20.80 -4.25
C GLU A 315 -9.69 -19.62 -3.91
N ALA A 316 -9.32 -19.44 -2.64
CA ALA A 316 -8.39 -18.39 -2.21
C ALA A 316 -7.04 -18.50 -2.92
N TYR A 317 -6.52 -19.73 -3.08
CA TYR A 317 -5.29 -19.99 -3.85
C TYR A 317 -5.43 -19.53 -5.31
N VAL A 318 -6.49 -19.92 -5.99
CA VAL A 318 -6.77 -19.53 -7.39
C VAL A 318 -6.86 -18.02 -7.51
N GLU A 319 -7.58 -17.36 -6.61
CA GLU A 319 -7.77 -15.91 -6.64
C GLU A 319 -6.45 -15.13 -6.45
N VAL A 320 -5.61 -15.53 -5.51
CA VAL A 320 -4.28 -14.92 -5.32
C VAL A 320 -3.39 -15.15 -6.54
N LYS A 321 -3.46 -16.33 -7.17
CA LYS A 321 -2.73 -16.60 -8.42
C LYS A 321 -3.21 -15.74 -9.58
N LEU A 322 -4.52 -15.53 -9.73
CA LEU A 322 -5.06 -14.61 -10.74
C LEU A 322 -4.61 -13.18 -10.47
N PHE A 323 -4.56 -12.74 -9.21
CA PHE A 323 -4.02 -11.43 -8.85
C PHE A 323 -2.54 -11.30 -9.25
N GLN A 324 -1.73 -12.34 -9.03
CA GLN A 324 -0.35 -12.39 -9.48
C GLN A 324 -0.23 -12.22 -11.00
N LEU A 325 -1.02 -12.99 -11.78
CA LEU A 325 -1.02 -12.90 -13.23
C LEU A 325 -1.43 -11.52 -13.74
N HIS A 326 -2.41 -10.87 -13.09
CA HIS A 326 -2.80 -9.50 -13.42
C HIS A 326 -1.66 -8.50 -13.20
N ASN A 327 -0.91 -8.61 -12.10
CA ASN A 327 0.25 -7.77 -11.85
C ASN A 327 1.33 -7.98 -12.93
N TRP A 328 1.65 -9.21 -13.29
CA TRP A 328 2.64 -9.51 -14.32
C TRP A 328 2.23 -9.01 -15.70
N ARG A 329 0.96 -9.12 -16.06
CA ARG A 329 0.45 -8.55 -17.31
C ARG A 329 0.64 -7.04 -17.36
N THR A 330 0.34 -6.33 -16.27
CA THR A 330 0.53 -4.89 -16.19
C THR A 330 2.00 -4.52 -16.25
N LEU A 331 2.88 -5.27 -15.54
CA LEU A 331 4.32 -5.08 -15.57
C LEU A 331 4.88 -5.22 -16.99
N THR A 332 4.51 -6.29 -17.72
CA THR A 332 4.94 -6.51 -19.11
C THR A 332 4.58 -5.33 -20.02
N ARG A 333 3.43 -4.70 -19.82
CA ARG A 333 3.04 -3.50 -20.58
C ARG A 333 3.91 -2.28 -20.23
N LEU A 334 4.20 -2.08 -18.94
CA LEU A 334 5.07 -0.98 -18.50
C LEU A 334 6.49 -1.14 -19.05
N GLU A 335 7.03 -2.34 -19.11
CA GLU A 335 8.34 -2.64 -19.71
C GLU A 335 8.39 -2.36 -21.21
N ARG A 336 7.26 -2.45 -21.91
CA ARG A 336 7.12 -2.05 -23.31
C ARG A 336 6.95 -0.55 -23.51
N GLY A 337 7.01 0.25 -22.44
CA GLY A 337 6.82 1.70 -22.46
C GLY A 337 5.35 2.12 -22.59
N GLU A 338 4.40 1.20 -22.40
CA GLU A 338 2.98 1.55 -22.38
C GLU A 338 2.62 2.26 -21.07
N ALA A 339 1.86 3.33 -21.15
CA ALA A 339 1.36 4.01 -19.94
C ALA A 339 0.38 3.10 -19.17
N PRO A 340 0.32 3.22 -17.81
CA PRO A 340 -0.72 2.58 -17.03
C PRO A 340 -2.10 2.95 -17.56
N GLY A 341 -2.88 1.94 -17.90
CA GLY A 341 -4.23 2.12 -18.43
C GLY A 341 -5.32 2.10 -17.36
N PRO A 342 -6.58 2.33 -17.75
CA PRO A 342 -7.71 2.29 -16.83
C PRO A 342 -7.97 0.88 -16.24
N GLU A 343 -7.28 -0.15 -16.73
CA GLU A 343 -7.32 -1.53 -16.22
C GLU A 343 -6.84 -1.63 -14.76
N GLY A 344 -6.04 -0.67 -14.28
CA GLY A 344 -5.67 -0.57 -12.88
C GLY A 344 -6.89 -0.48 -11.94
N SER A 345 -8.00 0.12 -12.44
CA SER A 345 -9.28 0.12 -11.73
C SER A 345 -9.89 -1.29 -11.59
N ALA A 346 -9.77 -2.12 -12.63
CA ALA A 346 -10.21 -3.52 -12.56
C ALA A 346 -9.36 -4.33 -11.57
N LEU A 347 -8.04 -4.07 -11.54
CA LEU A 347 -7.13 -4.72 -10.60
C LEU A 347 -7.47 -4.35 -9.15
N LYS A 348 -7.72 -3.04 -8.88
CA LYS A 348 -8.13 -2.57 -7.54
C LYS A 348 -9.44 -3.20 -7.10
N LEU A 349 -10.44 -3.22 -7.96
CA LEU A 349 -11.73 -3.88 -7.70
C LEU A 349 -11.54 -5.36 -7.38
N TYR A 350 -10.72 -6.06 -8.17
CA TYR A 350 -10.45 -7.48 -7.99
C TYR A 350 -9.80 -7.77 -6.64
N TRP A 351 -8.66 -7.12 -6.33
CA TRP A 351 -7.90 -7.44 -5.13
C TRP A 351 -8.65 -7.07 -3.84
N SER A 352 -9.43 -6.00 -3.84
CA SER A 352 -10.19 -5.60 -2.65
C SER A 352 -11.28 -6.61 -2.29
N GLU A 353 -11.98 -7.16 -3.28
CA GLU A 353 -12.99 -8.20 -3.07
C GLU A 353 -12.36 -9.57 -2.76
N MET A 354 -11.29 -9.93 -3.46
CA MET A 354 -10.48 -11.12 -3.18
C MET A 354 -9.97 -11.11 -1.75
N SER A 355 -9.45 -9.97 -1.27
CA SER A 355 -8.94 -9.82 0.08
C SER A 355 -10.00 -10.13 1.14
N LYS A 356 -11.23 -9.62 0.97
CA LYS A 356 -12.34 -9.92 1.89
C LYS A 356 -12.65 -11.41 1.93
N ARG A 357 -12.78 -12.06 0.75
CA ARG A 357 -13.08 -13.51 0.67
C ARG A 357 -11.97 -14.37 1.28
N LEU A 358 -10.70 -13.98 1.08
CA LEU A 358 -9.57 -14.66 1.70
C LEU A 358 -9.66 -14.59 3.23
N HIS A 359 -9.92 -13.41 3.79
CA HIS A 359 -10.07 -13.24 5.24
C HIS A 359 -11.30 -13.96 5.80
N GLU A 360 -12.42 -13.97 5.08
CA GLU A 360 -13.60 -14.79 5.44
C GLU A 360 -13.26 -16.29 5.46
N THR A 361 -12.39 -16.73 4.56
CA THR A 361 -11.90 -18.11 4.53
C THR A 361 -11.01 -18.39 5.76
N VAL A 362 -10.14 -17.44 6.15
CA VAL A 362 -9.35 -17.55 7.38
C VAL A 362 -10.27 -17.70 8.60
N LEU A 363 -11.29 -16.84 8.74
CA LEU A 363 -12.24 -16.93 9.86
C LEU A 363 -13.00 -18.27 9.86
N ALA A 364 -13.35 -18.80 8.69
CA ALA A 364 -13.97 -20.13 8.60
C ALA A 364 -13.02 -21.26 9.03
N VAL A 365 -11.71 -21.13 8.74
CA VAL A 365 -10.69 -22.08 9.21
C VAL A 365 -10.49 -21.97 10.72
N LEU A 366 -10.47 -20.76 11.28
CA LEU A 366 -10.40 -20.53 12.73
C LEU A 366 -11.61 -21.12 13.48
N GLY A 367 -12.76 -21.18 12.85
CA GLY A 367 -14.00 -21.68 13.46
C GLY A 367 -14.37 -20.89 14.73
N PRO A 368 -14.61 -21.53 15.88
CA PRO A 368 -14.95 -20.81 17.12
C PRO A 368 -13.88 -19.80 17.58
N ALA A 369 -12.60 -20.04 17.27
CA ALA A 369 -11.51 -19.13 17.61
C ALA A 369 -11.58 -17.80 16.81
N ALA A 370 -12.35 -17.71 15.74
CA ALA A 370 -12.59 -16.48 15.01
C ALA A 370 -13.19 -15.36 15.87
N GLY A 371 -13.92 -15.70 16.92
CA GLY A 371 -14.50 -14.74 17.89
C GLY A 371 -13.55 -14.31 19.00
N LEU A 372 -12.34 -14.83 19.05
CA LEU A 372 -11.35 -14.49 20.07
C LEU A 372 -10.52 -13.26 19.62
N TRP A 373 -10.14 -12.44 20.60
CA TRP A 373 -9.31 -11.26 20.36
C TRP A 373 -7.93 -11.43 21.00
N GLN A 374 -7.09 -10.43 20.88
CA GLN A 374 -5.75 -10.35 21.43
C GLN A 374 -5.73 -10.71 22.92
N GLY A 375 -4.71 -11.46 23.37
CA GLY A 375 -4.53 -11.91 24.76
C GLY A 375 -5.32 -13.17 25.12
N ALA A 376 -6.16 -13.72 24.23
CA ALA A 376 -6.85 -14.98 24.48
C ALA A 376 -5.91 -16.17 24.14
N SER A 377 -5.60 -17.00 25.14
CA SER A 377 -4.61 -18.09 25.05
C SER A 377 -4.90 -19.15 23.97
N GLN A 378 -6.15 -19.25 23.51
CA GLN A 378 -6.59 -20.21 22.49
C GLN A 378 -6.72 -19.58 21.09
N ASN A 379 -6.25 -18.33 20.92
CA ASN A 379 -6.36 -17.62 19.64
C ASN A 379 -5.10 -17.82 18.79
N PRO A 380 -5.13 -18.58 17.70
CA PRO A 380 -3.99 -18.71 16.80
C PRO A 380 -3.61 -17.35 16.22
N GLY A 381 -2.33 -16.94 16.39
CA GLY A 381 -1.83 -15.66 15.90
C GLY A 381 -2.28 -14.44 16.73
N ASP A 382 -2.74 -14.66 17.95
CA ASP A 382 -3.07 -13.61 18.93
C ASP A 382 -3.89 -12.43 18.36
N GLY A 383 -4.97 -12.73 17.64
CA GLY A 383 -5.90 -11.75 17.08
C GLY A 383 -5.42 -11.08 15.78
N THR A 384 -4.27 -11.38 15.26
CA THR A 384 -3.75 -10.78 14.02
C THR A 384 -4.66 -11.05 12.82
N TRP A 385 -5.24 -12.25 12.72
CA TRP A 385 -6.17 -12.61 11.67
C TRP A 385 -7.48 -11.82 11.74
N GLN A 386 -8.04 -11.68 12.93
CA GLN A 386 -9.27 -10.92 13.19
C GLN A 386 -9.05 -9.43 12.90
N ARG A 387 -7.90 -8.88 13.37
CA ARG A 387 -7.51 -7.51 13.08
C ARG A 387 -7.38 -7.28 11.57
N SER A 388 -6.70 -8.17 10.86
CA SER A 388 -6.52 -8.09 9.41
C SER A 388 -7.87 -8.14 8.68
N TRP A 389 -8.77 -9.03 9.09
CA TRP A 389 -10.12 -9.09 8.55
C TRP A 389 -10.89 -7.77 8.75
N LEU A 390 -10.84 -7.18 9.94
CA LEU A 390 -11.47 -5.87 10.22
C LEU A 390 -10.88 -4.77 9.35
N TYR A 391 -9.55 -4.69 9.26
CA TYR A 391 -8.84 -3.70 8.45
C TYR A 391 -9.24 -3.78 6.97
N TYR A 392 -9.26 -4.98 6.39
CA TYR A 392 -9.54 -5.16 4.97
C TYR A 392 -11.02 -4.97 4.59
N GLN A 393 -11.95 -4.77 5.54
CA GLN A 393 -13.30 -4.29 5.21
C GLN A 393 -13.23 -2.92 4.51
N ALA A 394 -12.27 -2.07 4.88
CA ALA A 394 -12.03 -0.78 4.25
C ALA A 394 -11.42 -0.88 2.83
N ALA A 395 -10.91 -2.04 2.41
CA ALA A 395 -10.28 -2.22 1.09
C ALA A 395 -11.20 -1.87 -0.09
N SER A 396 -12.51 -2.02 0.07
CA SER A 396 -13.50 -1.61 -0.94
C SER A 396 -13.82 -0.12 -0.93
N ILE A 397 -13.27 0.64 0.04
CA ILE A 397 -13.54 2.07 0.25
C ILE A 397 -12.31 2.92 -0.10
N PHE A 398 -11.16 2.66 0.51
CA PHE A 398 -9.94 3.45 0.28
C PHE A 398 -9.37 3.29 -1.13
N ALA A 399 -8.49 4.19 -1.56
CA ALA A 399 -7.90 4.24 -2.92
C ALA A 399 -8.96 4.28 -4.03
N GLY A 400 -10.08 4.98 -3.77
CA GLY A 400 -11.28 5.02 -4.62
C GLY A 400 -12.20 3.84 -4.41
N THR A 401 -13.47 4.13 -4.06
CA THR A 401 -14.45 3.08 -3.74
C THR A 401 -14.65 2.10 -4.90
N ASN A 402 -15.11 0.89 -4.59
CA ASN A 402 -15.40 -0.11 -5.61
C ASN A 402 -16.47 0.36 -6.61
N GLU A 403 -17.38 1.25 -6.19
CA GLU A 403 -18.37 1.90 -7.05
C GLU A 403 -17.69 2.82 -8.06
N ILE A 404 -16.75 3.67 -7.60
CA ILE A 404 -15.94 4.51 -8.50
C ILE A 404 -15.11 3.66 -9.46
N GLN A 405 -14.51 2.56 -8.98
CA GLN A 405 -13.75 1.66 -9.85
C GLN A 405 -14.63 1.00 -10.92
N ARG A 406 -15.86 0.59 -10.58
CA ARG A 406 -16.83 0.05 -11.56
C ARG A 406 -17.21 1.11 -12.60
N THR A 407 -17.44 2.34 -12.18
CA THR A 407 -17.72 3.47 -13.10
C THR A 407 -16.54 3.69 -14.05
N LEU A 408 -15.29 3.73 -13.54
CA LEU A 408 -14.10 3.90 -14.38
C LEU A 408 -13.91 2.73 -15.36
N VAL A 409 -14.16 1.50 -14.94
CA VAL A 409 -14.12 0.32 -15.83
C VAL A 409 -15.21 0.44 -16.90
N GLY A 410 -16.43 0.77 -16.51
CA GLY A 410 -17.55 0.94 -17.45
C GLY A 410 -17.27 1.99 -18.51
N GLU A 411 -16.89 3.20 -18.07
CA GLU A 411 -16.68 4.35 -18.99
C GLU A 411 -15.39 4.24 -19.80
N ARG A 412 -14.27 3.89 -19.17
CA ARG A 412 -12.94 4.02 -19.78
C ARG A 412 -12.39 2.72 -20.36
N VAL A 413 -12.77 1.56 -19.84
CA VAL A 413 -12.33 0.25 -20.36
C VAL A 413 -13.34 -0.29 -21.36
N LEU A 414 -14.64 -0.24 -21.02
CA LEU A 414 -15.72 -0.80 -21.85
C LEU A 414 -16.34 0.24 -22.81
N GLY A 415 -16.03 1.54 -22.65
CA GLY A 415 -16.57 2.60 -23.51
C GLY A 415 -18.07 2.84 -23.35
N LEU A 416 -18.65 2.49 -22.20
CA LEU A 416 -20.06 2.73 -21.93
C LEU A 416 -20.36 4.21 -21.76
N PRO A 417 -21.58 4.69 -22.08
CA PRO A 417 -21.98 6.07 -21.87
C PRO A 417 -21.85 6.48 -20.42
N ARG A 418 -21.49 7.73 -20.21
CA ARG A 418 -21.54 8.35 -18.89
C ARG A 418 -22.99 8.51 -18.45
N GLY A 419 -23.26 8.13 -17.20
CA GLY A 419 -24.58 8.31 -16.59
C GLY A 419 -24.84 9.79 -16.19
#